data_ad425cbbcd558bdc1033b88d75aae61b
#
_entry.id   ad425cbbcd558bdc1033b88d75aae61b
#
_cell.length_a   1.000
_cell.length_b   1.000
_cell.length_c   1.000
_cell.angle_alpha   90.00
_cell.angle_beta   90.00
_cell.angle_gamma   90.00
#
_symmetry.space_group_name_H-M   'P 1'
#
loop_
_entity.id
_entity.type
_entity.pdbx_description
1 polymer ?
#
loop_
_entity_poly.entity_id
_entity_poly.type
_entity_poly.pdbx_seq_one_letter_code
_entity_poly.pdbx_strand_id
1 'polypeptide(L)'
;IRDLVRSRGLGDVYKRQVVEKIESGYYNVNANIHRGVHFLSQAATEAHEDARKTVQQFLNARSSNEIIFTRGTTEAINLIASSFTDECMSAGDEVIVSVMEHHSNIVPWQIQAARKGITLKVIPMNEKGELCMDTFRSLFSERTKLVSVTHVSNVLGTINPVKEIIEEAHNHEVPVLIDGAQAVPHLKVDVQDLDAEFYVFSGHKIYGPTGIGVLYGKEEWLDKLPPYQGGGEMIASVSFEKTTFNELPFKFEAGTPDYIGSTALAEALRYVGRLGMDNIA
;
A
#
# COMPACT_ATOMS: atom_id res chain seq x y z
N ILE A 1 23.61 18.39 -8.92
CA ILE A 1 22.45 17.52 -9.18
C ILE A 1 22.81 16.41 -10.18
N ARG A 2 23.58 16.69 -11.28
CA ARG A 2 24.04 15.66 -12.24
C ARG A 2 24.96 14.58 -11.61
N ASP A 3 25.71 14.91 -10.57
CA ASP A 3 26.66 14.00 -9.94
C ASP A 3 26.02 13.14 -8.83
N LEU A 4 24.86 13.53 -8.29
CA LEU A 4 24.09 12.75 -7.33
C LEU A 4 23.37 11.54 -7.96
N VAL A 5 23.21 11.53 -9.28
CA VAL A 5 22.55 10.45 -10.04
C VAL A 5 23.39 9.14 -10.08
N ARG A 6 24.64 9.17 -9.62
CA ARG A 6 25.54 8.00 -9.62
C ARG A 6 25.60 7.22 -8.32
N SER A 7 24.92 7.65 -7.27
CA SER A 7 24.95 6.95 -5.98
C SER A 7 23.59 6.32 -5.64
N ARG A 8 23.62 5.10 -5.25
CA ARG A 8 22.63 4.20 -4.65
C ARG A 8 21.31 4.88 -4.25
N GLY A 9 20.19 4.40 -4.76
CA GLY A 9 18.86 4.87 -4.37
C GLY A 9 18.27 5.90 -5.32
N LEU A 10 18.26 5.63 -6.63
CA LEU A 10 17.64 6.53 -7.64
C LEU A 10 16.17 6.81 -7.35
N GLY A 11 15.48 5.92 -6.63
CA GLY A 11 14.08 6.09 -6.23
C GLY A 11 13.86 7.17 -5.17
N ASP A 12 14.89 7.46 -4.34
CA ASP A 12 14.81 8.46 -3.27
C ASP A 12 15.19 9.87 -3.74
N VAL A 13 15.52 10.06 -5.02
CA VAL A 13 15.90 11.36 -5.58
C VAL A 13 14.68 12.05 -6.21
N TYR A 14 14.25 13.15 -5.61
CA TYR A 14 13.16 13.96 -6.16
C TYR A 14 13.46 14.46 -7.57
N LYS A 15 12.48 14.32 -8.43
CA LYS A 15 12.54 14.93 -9.75
C LYS A 15 12.05 16.37 -9.68
N ARG A 16 12.62 17.23 -10.52
CA ARG A 16 12.27 18.67 -10.57
C ARG A 16 10.76 18.87 -10.73
N GLN A 17 10.11 18.10 -11.59
CA GLN A 17 8.66 18.17 -11.83
C GLN A 17 7.84 17.87 -10.58
N VAL A 18 8.31 16.95 -9.74
CA VAL A 18 7.66 16.61 -8.46
C VAL A 18 7.77 17.77 -7.47
N VAL A 19 8.96 18.39 -7.37
CA VAL A 19 9.17 19.56 -6.50
C VAL A 19 8.32 20.74 -6.96
N GLU A 20 8.33 21.05 -8.26
CA GLU A 20 7.50 22.11 -8.86
C GLU A 20 6.00 21.86 -8.64
N LYS A 21 5.56 20.58 -8.66
CA LYS A 21 4.17 20.23 -8.36
C LYS A 21 3.80 20.49 -6.90
N ILE A 22 4.68 20.17 -5.95
CA ILE A 22 4.50 20.49 -4.53
C ILE A 22 4.40 22.01 -4.33
N GLU A 23 5.36 22.75 -4.86
CA GLU A 23 5.43 24.21 -4.77
C GLU A 23 4.16 24.85 -5.35
N SER A 24 3.78 24.48 -6.57
CA SER A 24 2.55 24.94 -7.22
C SER A 24 1.30 24.58 -6.41
N GLY A 25 1.26 23.39 -5.79
CA GLY A 25 0.17 22.98 -4.93
C GLY A 25 -0.06 23.94 -3.76
N TYR A 26 1.01 24.28 -3.05
CA TYR A 26 0.94 25.24 -1.93
C TYR A 26 0.59 26.65 -2.35
N TYR A 27 1.12 27.15 -3.47
CA TYR A 27 0.88 28.54 -3.89
C TYR A 27 -0.47 28.75 -4.59
N ASN A 28 -0.97 27.76 -5.33
CA ASN A 28 -2.07 28.00 -6.27
C ASN A 28 -3.38 27.28 -5.88
N VAL A 29 -3.32 26.17 -5.14
CA VAL A 29 -4.51 25.32 -4.87
C VAL A 29 -4.62 24.87 -3.41
N ASN A 30 -3.86 25.48 -2.50
CA ASN A 30 -3.87 25.11 -1.09
C ASN A 30 -5.18 25.52 -0.41
N ALA A 31 -6.10 24.60 -0.24
CA ALA A 31 -7.37 24.79 0.44
C ALA A 31 -7.85 23.46 1.02
N ASN A 32 -8.74 23.50 2.03
CA ASN A 32 -9.34 22.30 2.57
C ASN A 32 -10.14 21.57 1.48
N ILE A 33 -9.98 20.26 1.36
CA ILE A 33 -10.63 19.44 0.33
C ILE A 33 -11.93 18.82 0.87
N HIS A 34 -12.81 18.37 -0.04
CA HIS A 34 -14.10 17.69 0.17
C HIS A 34 -15.20 18.52 0.89
N ARG A 35 -14.86 19.56 1.66
CA ARG A 35 -15.80 20.34 2.48
C ARG A 35 -16.02 21.77 2.03
N GLY A 36 -15.19 22.26 1.13
CA GLY A 36 -15.26 23.65 0.68
C GLY A 36 -16.13 23.82 -0.57
N VAL A 37 -16.93 24.89 -0.59
CA VAL A 37 -17.78 25.26 -1.74
C VAL A 37 -17.12 26.32 -2.63
N HIS A 38 -15.89 26.71 -2.37
CA HIS A 38 -15.18 27.72 -3.13
C HIS A 38 -14.19 27.10 -4.13
N PHE A 39 -13.84 27.87 -5.15
CA PHE A 39 -13.02 27.43 -6.28
C PHE A 39 -11.72 26.68 -5.89
N LEU A 40 -10.96 27.18 -4.93
CA LEU A 40 -9.69 26.54 -4.51
C LEU A 40 -9.93 25.17 -3.88
N SER A 41 -11.00 25.02 -3.09
CA SER A 41 -11.33 23.75 -2.48
C SER A 41 -11.74 22.70 -3.54
N GLN A 42 -12.53 23.11 -4.54
CA GLN A 42 -12.89 22.23 -5.65
C GLN A 42 -11.66 21.82 -6.45
N ALA A 43 -10.79 22.78 -6.81
CA ALA A 43 -9.57 22.50 -7.54
C ALA A 43 -8.61 21.56 -6.80
N ALA A 44 -8.49 21.72 -5.47
CA ALA A 44 -7.67 20.84 -4.64
C ALA A 44 -8.27 19.42 -4.54
N THR A 45 -9.60 19.32 -4.40
CA THR A 45 -10.32 18.04 -4.40
C THR A 45 -10.16 17.31 -5.73
N GLU A 46 -10.40 18.00 -6.85
CA GLU A 46 -10.23 17.43 -8.19
C GLU A 46 -8.79 16.94 -8.42
N ALA A 47 -7.79 17.71 -8.00
CA ALA A 47 -6.38 17.33 -8.13
C ALA A 47 -6.04 16.08 -7.28
N HIS A 48 -6.61 15.95 -6.09
CA HIS A 48 -6.43 14.79 -5.21
C HIS A 48 -7.06 13.53 -5.80
N GLU A 49 -8.31 13.63 -6.26
CA GLU A 49 -9.01 12.49 -6.86
C GLU A 49 -8.43 12.10 -8.23
N ASP A 50 -7.89 13.05 -8.97
CA ASP A 50 -7.14 12.79 -10.22
C ASP A 50 -5.81 12.07 -9.94
N ALA A 51 -5.19 12.38 -8.79
CA ALA A 51 -4.02 11.64 -8.33
C ALA A 51 -4.39 10.18 -8.00
N ARG A 52 -5.53 9.93 -7.36
CA ARG A 52 -6.04 8.59 -7.07
C ARG A 52 -6.27 7.78 -8.35
N LYS A 53 -6.89 8.38 -9.37
CA LYS A 53 -7.06 7.76 -10.70
C LYS A 53 -5.71 7.47 -11.37
N THR A 54 -4.72 8.35 -11.19
CA THR A 54 -3.36 8.10 -11.73
C THR A 54 -2.72 6.87 -11.09
N VAL A 55 -2.87 6.71 -9.77
CA VAL A 55 -2.40 5.51 -9.05
C VAL A 55 -3.17 4.26 -9.51
N GLN A 56 -4.50 4.35 -9.61
CA GLN A 56 -5.36 3.27 -10.09
C GLN A 56 -4.91 2.76 -11.46
N GLN A 57 -4.66 3.67 -12.40
CA GLN A 57 -4.18 3.33 -13.74
C GLN A 57 -2.76 2.76 -13.74
N PHE A 58 -1.88 3.29 -12.88
CA PHE A 58 -0.50 2.84 -12.79
C PHE A 58 -0.38 1.40 -12.28
N LEU A 59 -1.23 1.00 -11.34
CA LEU A 59 -1.31 -0.36 -10.80
C LEU A 59 -2.25 -1.27 -11.60
N ASN A 60 -2.98 -0.75 -12.58
CA ASN A 60 -4.07 -1.44 -13.27
C ASN A 60 -5.17 -1.93 -12.32
N ALA A 61 -5.52 -1.16 -11.27
CA ALA A 61 -6.64 -1.50 -10.39
C ALA A 61 -7.99 -1.29 -11.11
N ARG A 62 -9.03 -2.03 -10.71
CA ARG A 62 -10.37 -1.97 -11.35
C ARG A 62 -11.08 -0.66 -11.09
N SER A 63 -10.94 -0.16 -9.86
CA SER A 63 -11.65 1.03 -9.36
C SER A 63 -10.71 1.95 -8.60
N SER A 64 -10.97 3.25 -8.61
CA SER A 64 -10.31 4.20 -7.70
C SER A 64 -10.67 3.96 -6.22
N ASN A 65 -11.79 3.28 -5.94
CA ASN A 65 -12.20 2.88 -4.59
C ASN A 65 -11.22 1.89 -3.95
N GLU A 66 -10.46 1.16 -4.78
CA GLU A 66 -9.41 0.21 -4.35
C GLU A 66 -8.09 0.90 -3.94
N ILE A 67 -8.00 2.22 -4.08
CA ILE A 67 -6.79 3.00 -3.80
C ILE A 67 -6.98 3.84 -2.55
N ILE A 68 -6.24 3.52 -1.49
CA ILE A 68 -6.22 4.25 -0.22
C ILE A 68 -4.87 4.96 -0.09
N PHE A 69 -4.89 6.26 0.14
CA PHE A 69 -3.68 7.01 0.46
C PHE A 69 -3.30 6.81 1.92
N THR A 70 -2.02 6.54 2.14
CA THR A 70 -1.40 6.36 3.46
C THR A 70 -0.12 7.18 3.54
N ARG A 71 0.51 7.24 4.71
CA ARG A 71 1.82 7.91 4.87
C ARG A 71 3.00 7.10 4.32
N GLY A 72 2.75 5.89 3.83
CA GLY A 72 3.74 4.97 3.28
C GLY A 72 3.38 3.52 3.53
N THR A 73 4.21 2.60 3.02
CA THR A 73 4.06 1.15 3.17
C THR A 73 3.86 0.73 4.62
N THR A 74 4.60 1.33 5.55
CA THR A 74 4.49 0.98 6.98
C THR A 74 3.08 1.23 7.53
N GLU A 75 2.46 2.38 7.23
CA GLU A 75 1.08 2.63 7.65
C GLU A 75 0.10 1.71 6.94
N ALA A 76 0.27 1.50 5.64
CA ALA A 76 -0.59 0.60 4.87
C ALA A 76 -0.62 -0.82 5.44
N ILE A 77 0.54 -1.38 5.81
CA ILE A 77 0.61 -2.70 6.45
C ILE A 77 0.00 -2.66 7.85
N ASN A 78 0.23 -1.61 8.65
CA ASN A 78 -0.40 -1.48 9.97
C ASN A 78 -1.92 -1.39 9.88
N LEU A 79 -2.46 -0.69 8.87
CA LEU A 79 -3.89 -0.64 8.59
C LEU A 79 -4.44 -2.05 8.37
N ILE A 80 -3.86 -2.80 7.43
CA ILE A 80 -4.31 -4.16 7.16
C ILE A 80 -4.09 -5.06 8.39
N ALA A 81 -2.94 -4.99 9.03
CA ALA A 81 -2.66 -5.80 10.22
C ALA A 81 -3.70 -5.56 11.34
N SER A 82 -4.11 -4.32 11.56
CA SER A 82 -5.13 -3.99 12.57
C SER A 82 -6.52 -4.43 12.11
N SER A 83 -6.98 -3.91 10.97
CA SER A 83 -8.35 -4.11 10.51
C SER A 83 -8.64 -5.56 10.15
N PHE A 84 -7.68 -6.24 9.50
CA PHE A 84 -7.83 -7.66 9.14
C PHE A 84 -7.83 -8.57 10.37
N THR A 85 -6.93 -8.31 11.33
CA THR A 85 -6.91 -9.10 12.56
C THR A 85 -8.17 -8.89 13.38
N ASP A 86 -8.70 -7.68 13.43
CA ASP A 86 -9.92 -7.38 14.17
C ASP A 86 -11.16 -8.05 13.59
N GLU A 87 -11.28 -8.12 12.27
CA GLU A 87 -12.45 -8.67 11.58
C GLU A 87 -12.35 -10.16 11.27
N CYS A 88 -11.16 -10.64 10.88
CA CYS A 88 -11.01 -11.95 10.26
C CYS A 88 -10.23 -12.95 11.10
N MET A 89 -9.67 -12.57 12.27
CA MET A 89 -8.79 -13.45 13.03
C MET A 89 -9.18 -13.58 14.49
N SER A 90 -8.91 -14.76 15.03
CA SER A 90 -9.06 -15.13 16.43
C SER A 90 -7.75 -15.63 17.03
N ALA A 91 -7.69 -15.80 18.36
CA ALA A 91 -6.51 -16.34 19.02
C ALA A 91 -6.15 -17.74 18.48
N GLY A 92 -4.88 -17.92 18.16
CA GLY A 92 -4.34 -19.14 17.56
C GLY A 92 -4.39 -19.18 16.04
N ASP A 93 -5.01 -18.20 15.38
CA ASP A 93 -4.92 -18.07 13.92
C ASP A 93 -3.52 -17.63 13.49
N GLU A 94 -3.19 -17.85 12.23
CA GLU A 94 -1.83 -17.79 11.72
C GLU A 94 -1.71 -16.81 10.55
N VAL A 95 -0.60 -16.04 10.55
CA VAL A 95 -0.13 -15.25 9.40
C VAL A 95 1.17 -15.84 8.92
N ILE A 96 1.28 -16.11 7.63
CA ILE A 96 2.54 -16.53 7.00
C ILE A 96 3.27 -15.30 6.48
N VAL A 97 4.52 -15.12 6.91
CA VAL A 97 5.45 -14.09 6.42
C VAL A 97 6.72 -14.74 5.90
N SER A 98 7.60 -14.02 5.20
CA SER A 98 8.90 -14.56 4.82
C SER A 98 10.03 -14.09 5.74
N VAL A 99 11.17 -14.81 5.72
CA VAL A 99 12.40 -14.38 6.39
C VAL A 99 13.01 -13.12 5.74
N MET A 100 12.58 -12.76 4.54
CA MET A 100 13.10 -11.62 3.77
C MET A 100 12.34 -10.31 4.05
N GLU A 101 11.35 -10.33 4.95
CA GLU A 101 10.49 -9.16 5.17
C GLU A 101 11.26 -7.98 5.76
N HIS A 102 10.91 -6.79 5.30
CA HIS A 102 11.27 -5.56 5.98
C HIS A 102 10.55 -5.48 7.34
N HIS A 103 11.12 -4.78 8.31
CA HIS A 103 10.51 -4.61 9.64
C HIS A 103 9.06 -4.09 9.59
N SER A 104 8.70 -3.30 8.57
CA SER A 104 7.32 -2.84 8.35
C SER A 104 6.33 -3.96 8.11
N ASN A 105 6.80 -5.14 7.65
CA ASN A 105 5.96 -6.31 7.42
C ASN A 105 6.21 -7.47 8.42
N ILE A 106 6.91 -7.19 9.51
CA ILE A 106 7.10 -8.12 10.63
C ILE A 106 6.44 -7.56 11.90
N VAL A 107 6.85 -6.34 12.27
CA VAL A 107 6.49 -5.74 13.57
C VAL A 107 4.96 -5.53 13.72
N PRO A 108 4.19 -5.07 12.72
CA PRO A 108 2.75 -4.98 12.86
C PRO A 108 2.09 -6.31 13.23
N TRP A 109 2.51 -7.40 12.62
CA TRP A 109 1.99 -8.75 12.93
C TRP A 109 2.40 -9.22 14.32
N GLN A 110 3.63 -8.92 14.77
CA GLN A 110 4.05 -9.20 16.16
C GLN A 110 3.22 -8.42 17.18
N ILE A 111 2.85 -7.17 16.87
CA ILE A 111 1.94 -6.37 17.71
C ILE A 111 0.57 -7.06 17.79
N GLN A 112 0.03 -7.54 16.68
CA GLN A 112 -1.25 -8.26 16.68
C GLN A 112 -1.13 -9.61 17.39
N ALA A 113 0.00 -10.32 17.26
CA ALA A 113 0.26 -11.54 18.01
C ALA A 113 0.20 -11.30 19.52
N ALA A 114 0.81 -10.21 20.00
CA ALA A 114 0.75 -9.84 21.41
C ALA A 114 -0.66 -9.41 21.88
N ARG A 115 -1.46 -8.79 20.99
CA ARG A 115 -2.81 -8.27 21.34
C ARG A 115 -3.91 -9.33 21.22
N LYS A 116 -3.86 -10.16 20.18
CA LYS A 116 -4.94 -11.07 19.79
C LYS A 116 -4.56 -12.54 19.94
N GLY A 117 -3.29 -12.85 20.21
CA GLY A 117 -2.81 -14.23 20.33
C GLY A 117 -2.68 -14.96 19.00
N ILE A 118 -2.51 -14.25 17.89
CA ILE A 118 -2.21 -14.87 16.59
C ILE A 118 -0.76 -15.34 16.53
N THR A 119 -0.42 -16.19 15.58
CA THR A 119 0.92 -16.78 15.42
C THR A 119 1.51 -16.41 14.07
N LEU A 120 2.81 -16.09 14.04
CA LEU A 120 3.55 -15.89 12.79
C LEU A 120 4.25 -17.19 12.39
N LYS A 121 4.02 -17.64 11.16
CA LYS A 121 4.79 -18.68 10.49
C LYS A 121 5.73 -18.04 9.47
N VAL A 122 6.95 -18.57 9.35
CA VAL A 122 7.99 -17.93 8.55
C VAL A 122 8.45 -18.86 7.43
N ILE A 123 8.36 -18.38 6.18
CA ILE A 123 8.93 -19.05 5.02
C ILE A 123 10.46 -18.85 5.07
N PRO A 124 11.26 -19.91 5.15
CA PRO A 124 12.72 -19.79 5.12
C PRO A 124 13.22 -19.50 3.70
N MET A 125 14.49 -19.09 3.59
CA MET A 125 15.19 -18.97 2.33
C MET A 125 16.35 -19.99 2.25
N ASN A 126 16.73 -20.33 1.03
CA ASN A 126 17.91 -21.17 0.76
C ASN A 126 19.21 -20.33 0.72
N GLU A 127 20.34 -20.99 0.50
CA GLU A 127 21.66 -20.34 0.42
C GLU A 127 21.81 -19.38 -0.79
N LYS A 128 20.92 -19.48 -1.78
CA LYS A 128 20.89 -18.57 -2.94
C LYS A 128 20.07 -17.32 -2.68
N GLY A 129 19.42 -17.20 -1.51
CA GLY A 129 18.55 -16.10 -1.18
C GLY A 129 17.17 -16.20 -1.88
N GLU A 130 16.68 -17.40 -2.16
CA GLU A 130 15.37 -17.70 -2.73
C GLU A 130 14.46 -18.31 -1.65
N LEU A 131 13.16 -18.01 -1.68
CA LEU A 131 12.22 -18.61 -0.74
C LEU A 131 12.06 -20.12 -0.96
N CYS A 132 11.99 -20.88 0.13
CA CYS A 132 11.78 -22.33 0.10
C CYS A 132 10.31 -22.64 -0.13
N MET A 133 9.88 -22.76 -1.39
CA MET A 133 8.48 -22.92 -1.77
C MET A 133 7.85 -24.23 -1.26
N ASP A 134 8.61 -25.32 -1.17
CA ASP A 134 8.08 -26.58 -0.58
C ASP A 134 7.78 -26.41 0.91
N THR A 135 8.61 -25.67 1.64
CA THR A 135 8.32 -25.32 3.03
C THR A 135 7.09 -24.41 3.10
N PHE A 136 7.00 -23.39 2.22
CA PHE A 136 5.82 -22.50 2.16
C PHE A 136 4.53 -23.31 2.04
N ARG A 137 4.43 -24.25 1.09
CA ARG A 137 3.25 -25.11 0.91
C ARG A 137 2.92 -25.91 2.17
N SER A 138 3.93 -26.34 2.93
CA SER A 138 3.75 -27.10 4.16
C SER A 138 3.31 -26.27 5.39
N LEU A 139 3.42 -24.92 5.30
CA LEU A 139 3.02 -24.03 6.40
C LEU A 139 1.51 -23.85 6.53
N PHE A 140 0.73 -24.11 5.48
CA PHE A 140 -0.71 -23.93 5.53
C PHE A 140 -1.40 -24.87 6.51
N SER A 141 -2.38 -24.38 7.22
CA SER A 141 -3.28 -25.10 8.10
C SER A 141 -4.68 -24.46 8.08
N GLU A 142 -5.66 -25.06 8.67
CA GLU A 142 -7.02 -24.48 8.84
C GLU A 142 -7.02 -23.13 9.59
N ARG A 143 -5.94 -22.85 10.34
CA ARG A 143 -5.75 -21.61 11.08
C ARG A 143 -5.05 -20.53 10.28
N THR A 144 -4.49 -20.82 9.13
CA THR A 144 -3.84 -19.82 8.28
C THR A 144 -4.91 -18.87 7.70
N LYS A 145 -4.78 -17.57 7.97
CA LYS A 145 -5.78 -16.56 7.56
C LYS A 145 -5.22 -15.51 6.61
N LEU A 146 -3.89 -15.35 6.54
CA LEU A 146 -3.26 -14.38 5.66
C LEU A 146 -1.83 -14.82 5.33
N VAL A 147 -1.42 -14.53 4.09
CA VAL A 147 -0.01 -14.52 3.68
C VAL A 147 0.41 -13.07 3.46
N SER A 148 1.54 -12.64 4.04
CA SER A 148 2.05 -11.27 3.89
C SER A 148 3.53 -11.31 3.55
N VAL A 149 3.89 -11.02 2.28
CA VAL A 149 5.26 -11.20 1.77
C VAL A 149 5.73 -10.04 0.91
N THR A 150 7.04 -9.81 0.91
CA THR A 150 7.67 -8.82 0.03
C THR A 150 7.78 -9.32 -1.41
N HIS A 151 7.50 -8.45 -2.38
CA HIS A 151 7.67 -8.76 -3.81
C HIS A 151 9.15 -8.77 -4.20
N VAL A 152 9.91 -7.77 -3.74
CA VAL A 152 11.36 -7.66 -3.96
C VAL A 152 12.04 -7.37 -2.64
N SER A 153 13.03 -8.19 -2.29
CA SER A 153 13.80 -8.00 -1.07
C SER A 153 14.62 -6.71 -1.12
N ASN A 154 14.46 -5.86 -0.11
CA ASN A 154 15.22 -4.62 0.02
C ASN A 154 16.73 -4.86 0.36
N VAL A 155 17.07 -6.04 0.82
CA VAL A 155 18.46 -6.41 1.20
C VAL A 155 19.14 -7.19 0.09
N LEU A 156 18.47 -8.20 -0.46
CA LEU A 156 19.05 -9.14 -1.43
C LEU A 156 18.78 -8.73 -2.89
N GLY A 157 17.72 -7.95 -3.14
CA GLY A 157 17.25 -7.66 -4.49
C GLY A 157 16.54 -8.86 -5.15
N THR A 158 16.37 -9.97 -4.43
CA THR A 158 15.63 -11.14 -4.92
C THR A 158 14.20 -10.76 -5.25
N ILE A 159 13.76 -11.09 -6.45
CA ILE A 159 12.35 -10.99 -6.88
C ILE A 159 11.68 -12.30 -6.48
N ASN A 160 10.76 -12.23 -5.53
CA ASN A 160 10.02 -13.40 -5.06
C ASN A 160 8.94 -13.81 -6.07
N PRO A 161 8.61 -15.11 -6.17
CA PRO A 161 7.60 -15.63 -7.10
C PRO A 161 6.18 -15.36 -6.56
N VAL A 162 5.81 -14.07 -6.43
CA VAL A 162 4.55 -13.65 -5.76
C VAL A 162 3.30 -14.20 -6.43
N LYS A 163 3.32 -14.39 -7.76
CA LYS A 163 2.19 -15.00 -8.47
C LYS A 163 1.96 -16.45 -8.03
N GLU A 164 3.04 -17.25 -7.94
CA GLU A 164 2.98 -18.62 -7.41
C GLU A 164 2.55 -18.66 -5.93
N ILE A 165 3.02 -17.68 -5.13
CA ILE A 165 2.63 -17.55 -3.72
C ILE A 165 1.13 -17.25 -3.60
N ILE A 166 0.61 -16.35 -4.43
CA ILE A 166 -0.81 -15.98 -4.45
C ILE A 166 -1.66 -17.18 -4.89
N GLU A 167 -1.28 -17.84 -5.99
CA GLU A 167 -1.99 -19.03 -6.50
C GLU A 167 -2.05 -20.15 -5.43
N GLU A 168 -0.94 -20.41 -4.74
CA GLU A 168 -0.91 -21.40 -3.65
C GLU A 168 -1.78 -20.99 -2.46
N ALA A 169 -1.73 -19.71 -2.04
CA ALA A 169 -2.56 -19.19 -0.96
C ALA A 169 -4.06 -19.30 -1.31
N HIS A 170 -4.43 -18.98 -2.56
CA HIS A 170 -5.80 -19.09 -3.03
C HIS A 170 -6.31 -20.53 -3.08
N ASN A 171 -5.44 -21.54 -3.33
CA ASN A 171 -5.80 -22.96 -3.23
C ASN A 171 -6.22 -23.34 -1.80
N HIS A 172 -5.81 -22.56 -0.81
CA HIS A 172 -6.18 -22.69 0.60
C HIS A 172 -7.23 -21.67 1.06
N GLU A 173 -7.83 -20.89 0.13
CA GLU A 173 -8.78 -19.81 0.42
C GLU A 173 -8.19 -18.70 1.34
N VAL A 174 -6.88 -18.50 1.27
CA VAL A 174 -6.14 -17.53 2.09
C VAL A 174 -5.79 -16.29 1.27
N PRO A 175 -6.21 -15.09 1.70
CA PRO A 175 -5.85 -13.83 1.04
C PRO A 175 -4.37 -13.48 1.22
N VAL A 176 -3.87 -12.63 0.29
CA VAL A 176 -2.45 -12.25 0.25
C VAL A 176 -2.27 -10.73 0.27
N LEU A 177 -1.36 -10.27 1.13
CA LEU A 177 -0.80 -8.92 1.12
C LEU A 177 0.61 -8.95 0.55
N ILE A 178 0.87 -8.11 -0.44
CA ILE A 178 2.19 -7.96 -1.06
C ILE A 178 2.82 -6.62 -0.70
N ASP A 179 3.99 -6.65 -0.04
CA ASP A 179 4.83 -5.46 0.11
C ASP A 179 5.59 -5.20 -1.21
N GLY A 180 5.08 -4.26 -1.99
CA GLY A 180 5.63 -3.82 -3.27
C GLY A 180 6.59 -2.65 -3.19
N ALA A 181 7.04 -2.26 -1.99
CA ALA A 181 7.84 -1.06 -1.78
C ALA A 181 9.13 -1.00 -2.63
N GLN A 182 9.73 -2.15 -2.90
CA GLN A 182 10.90 -2.24 -3.78
C GLN A 182 10.56 -2.70 -5.22
N ALA A 183 9.38 -3.27 -5.43
CA ALA A 183 8.96 -3.71 -6.76
C ALA A 183 8.48 -2.54 -7.62
N VAL A 184 7.59 -1.70 -7.10
CA VAL A 184 6.95 -0.59 -7.83
C VAL A 184 7.93 0.36 -8.52
N PRO A 185 9.11 0.70 -7.95
CA PRO A 185 10.11 1.52 -8.63
C PRO A 185 10.81 0.85 -9.82
N HIS A 186 10.81 -0.49 -9.87
CA HIS A 186 11.68 -1.26 -10.77
C HIS A 186 10.94 -2.20 -11.72
N LEU A 187 9.73 -2.62 -11.36
CA LEU A 187 8.94 -3.59 -12.12
C LEU A 187 7.59 -3.00 -12.50
N LYS A 188 7.08 -3.40 -13.66
CA LYS A 188 5.67 -3.17 -13.98
C LYS A 188 4.81 -4.03 -13.06
N VAL A 189 3.96 -3.38 -12.28
CA VAL A 189 3.00 -4.05 -11.39
C VAL A 189 1.61 -3.97 -11.99
N ASP A 190 0.96 -5.12 -12.12
CA ASP A 190 -0.44 -5.26 -12.54
C ASP A 190 -1.18 -6.05 -11.46
N VAL A 191 -1.95 -5.35 -10.63
CA VAL A 191 -2.61 -5.97 -9.47
C VAL A 191 -3.75 -6.89 -9.89
N GLN A 192 -4.34 -6.70 -11.09
CA GLN A 192 -5.35 -7.61 -11.62
C GLN A 192 -4.73 -8.91 -12.13
N ASP A 193 -3.56 -8.86 -12.78
CA ASP A 193 -2.84 -10.07 -13.21
C ASP A 193 -2.25 -10.85 -12.04
N LEU A 194 -1.80 -10.15 -10.99
CA LEU A 194 -1.31 -10.77 -9.76
C LEU A 194 -2.45 -11.40 -8.95
N ASP A 195 -3.63 -10.79 -8.98
CA ASP A 195 -4.81 -11.18 -8.21
C ASP A 195 -4.62 -11.12 -6.68
N ALA A 196 -3.67 -10.32 -6.17
CA ALA A 196 -3.47 -10.12 -4.74
C ALA A 196 -4.65 -9.34 -4.11
N GLU A 197 -5.01 -9.65 -2.87
CA GLU A 197 -6.05 -8.90 -2.15
C GLU A 197 -5.58 -7.53 -1.72
N PHE A 198 -4.29 -7.43 -1.35
CA PHE A 198 -3.68 -6.17 -0.92
C PHE A 198 -2.29 -6.00 -1.52
N TYR A 199 -1.98 -4.77 -1.96
CA TYR A 199 -0.67 -4.40 -2.47
C TYR A 199 -0.26 -3.03 -1.94
N VAL A 200 0.95 -2.87 -1.41
CA VAL A 200 1.36 -1.64 -0.75
C VAL A 200 2.70 -1.10 -1.27
N PHE A 201 2.83 0.23 -1.33
CA PHE A 201 4.11 0.86 -1.65
C PHE A 201 4.22 2.28 -1.06
N SER A 202 5.44 2.82 -1.08
CA SER A 202 5.78 4.18 -0.61
C SER A 202 6.17 5.09 -1.76
N GLY A 203 5.64 6.31 -1.76
CA GLY A 203 5.88 7.30 -2.82
C GLY A 203 7.35 7.71 -2.94
N HIS A 204 8.06 7.87 -1.81
CA HIS A 204 9.47 8.30 -1.84
C HIS A 204 10.41 7.30 -2.54
N LYS A 205 10.03 6.04 -2.67
CA LYS A 205 10.82 5.04 -3.39
C LYS A 205 10.64 5.08 -4.90
N ILE A 206 9.58 5.75 -5.40
CA ILE A 206 9.29 5.93 -6.83
C ILE A 206 9.33 7.41 -7.23
N TYR A 207 10.34 8.14 -6.76
CA TYR A 207 10.57 9.56 -7.04
C TYR A 207 9.51 10.53 -6.50
N GLY A 208 8.51 10.05 -5.79
CA GLY A 208 7.49 10.85 -5.12
C GLY A 208 7.98 11.44 -3.80
N PRO A 209 7.18 12.27 -3.13
CA PRO A 209 7.54 12.84 -1.84
C PRO A 209 7.52 11.81 -0.71
N THR A 210 8.20 12.14 0.40
CA THR A 210 8.04 11.45 1.67
C THR A 210 6.66 11.73 2.25
N GLY A 211 6.18 10.86 3.15
CA GLY A 211 4.91 11.06 3.85
C GLY A 211 3.66 10.69 3.04
N ILE A 212 3.83 10.12 1.86
CA ILE A 212 2.75 9.57 1.04
C ILE A 212 3.08 8.15 0.60
N GLY A 213 2.08 7.29 0.60
CA GLY A 213 2.12 5.93 0.07
C GLY A 213 0.73 5.47 -0.30
N VAL A 214 0.63 4.24 -0.73
CA VAL A 214 -0.59 3.64 -1.26
C VAL A 214 -0.80 2.26 -0.68
N LEU A 215 -2.04 2.00 -0.29
CA LEU A 215 -2.62 0.69 -0.16
C LEU A 215 -3.58 0.50 -1.33
N TYR A 216 -3.32 -0.49 -2.18
CA TYR A 216 -4.33 -1.12 -3.01
C TYR A 216 -4.99 -2.25 -2.22
N GLY A 217 -6.31 -2.33 -2.29
CA GLY A 217 -7.07 -3.46 -1.76
C GLY A 217 -8.26 -3.75 -2.65
N LYS A 218 -8.57 -5.04 -2.90
CA LYS A 218 -9.81 -5.41 -3.60
C LYS A 218 -11.00 -4.83 -2.85
N GLU A 219 -11.94 -4.21 -3.58
CA GLU A 219 -13.08 -3.47 -3.01
C GLU A 219 -13.88 -4.32 -2.01
N GLU A 220 -14.12 -5.59 -2.33
CA GLU A 220 -14.83 -6.55 -1.46
C GLU A 220 -14.14 -6.78 -0.10
N TRP A 221 -12.81 -6.75 -0.06
CA TRP A 221 -12.05 -6.86 1.17
C TRP A 221 -12.07 -5.55 1.96
N LEU A 222 -11.85 -4.42 1.28
CA LEU A 222 -11.90 -3.12 1.92
C LEU A 222 -13.29 -2.81 2.51
N ASP A 223 -14.36 -3.21 1.84
CA ASP A 223 -15.73 -3.06 2.36
C ASP A 223 -15.96 -3.87 3.63
N LYS A 224 -15.42 -5.07 3.69
CA LYS A 224 -15.54 -5.97 4.84
C LYS A 224 -14.77 -5.47 6.07
N LEU A 225 -13.56 -4.90 5.86
CA LEU A 225 -12.66 -4.53 6.95
C LEU A 225 -13.16 -3.29 7.70
N PRO A 226 -13.06 -3.23 9.05
CA PRO A 226 -13.34 -2.04 9.82
C PRO A 226 -12.28 -0.95 9.58
N PRO A 227 -12.61 0.33 9.80
CA PRO A 227 -11.62 1.39 9.71
C PRO A 227 -10.55 1.23 10.80
N TYR A 228 -9.34 1.58 10.45
CA TYR A 228 -8.16 1.52 11.32
C TYR A 228 -8.00 2.77 12.19
N GLN A 229 -8.41 3.94 11.70
CA GLN A 229 -8.37 5.21 12.41
C GLN A 229 -9.77 5.84 12.42
N GLY A 230 -10.08 6.59 13.49
CA GLY A 230 -11.30 7.35 13.60
C GLY A 230 -11.03 8.86 13.56
N GLY A 231 -11.90 9.61 12.88
CA GLY A 231 -11.77 11.06 12.76
C GLY A 231 -12.79 11.67 11.80
N GLY A 232 -12.53 12.89 11.37
CA GLY A 232 -13.29 13.51 10.29
C GLY A 232 -13.03 12.83 8.95
N GLU A 233 -13.78 13.18 7.92
CA GLU A 233 -13.77 12.66 6.55
C GLU A 233 -14.24 11.20 6.41
N MET A 234 -13.81 10.28 7.29
CA MET A 234 -14.09 8.85 7.21
C MET A 234 -15.47 8.45 7.76
N ILE A 235 -16.28 9.39 8.22
CA ILE A 235 -17.60 9.19 8.84
C ILE A 235 -18.71 9.63 7.90
N ALA A 236 -19.82 8.88 7.87
CA ALA A 236 -21.09 9.29 7.24
C ALA A 236 -21.98 10.00 8.25
N SER A 237 -22.10 9.49 9.48
CA SER A 237 -22.84 10.14 10.57
C SER A 237 -22.20 9.83 11.92
N VAL A 238 -22.35 10.77 12.88
CA VAL A 238 -21.85 10.63 14.26
C VAL A 238 -22.89 11.08 15.25
N SER A 239 -23.17 10.24 16.26
CA SER A 239 -23.79 10.61 17.52
C SER A 239 -22.95 10.10 18.68
N PHE A 240 -23.31 10.44 19.91
CA PHE A 240 -22.64 9.87 21.08
C PHE A 240 -22.88 8.37 21.26
N GLU A 241 -23.96 7.83 20.67
CA GLU A 241 -24.34 6.43 20.79
C GLU A 241 -23.82 5.59 19.63
N LYS A 242 -23.67 6.20 18.43
CA LYS A 242 -23.31 5.44 17.21
C LYS A 242 -22.63 6.31 16.16
N THR A 243 -21.64 5.72 15.50
CA THR A 243 -21.01 6.25 14.29
C THR A 243 -21.27 5.32 13.11
N THR A 244 -21.53 5.89 11.94
CA THR A 244 -21.51 5.17 10.66
C THR A 244 -20.36 5.70 9.81
N PHE A 245 -19.74 4.82 9.05
CA PHE A 245 -18.55 5.13 8.26
C PHE A 245 -18.93 5.53 6.83
N ASN A 246 -18.06 6.30 6.20
CA ASN A 246 -18.20 6.73 4.83
C ASN A 246 -17.91 5.56 3.87
N GLU A 247 -18.25 5.75 2.59
CA GLU A 247 -17.92 4.81 1.51
C GLU A 247 -16.41 4.78 1.22
N LEU A 248 -15.96 3.75 0.50
CA LEU A 248 -14.59 3.67 -0.02
C LEU A 248 -14.33 4.82 -1.03
N PRO A 249 -13.15 5.35 -1.05
CA PRO A 249 -11.96 5.04 -0.24
C PRO A 249 -11.93 5.76 1.11
N PHE A 250 -12.84 6.71 1.35
CA PHE A 250 -12.83 7.66 2.48
C PHE A 250 -12.91 6.99 3.85
N LYS A 251 -13.53 5.81 3.94
CA LYS A 251 -13.59 4.98 5.16
C LYS A 251 -12.22 4.77 5.82
N PHE A 252 -11.14 4.75 5.05
CA PHE A 252 -9.78 4.51 5.54
C PHE A 252 -8.88 5.76 5.56
N GLU A 253 -9.42 6.92 5.19
CA GLU A 253 -8.67 8.18 5.11
C GLU A 253 -9.18 9.17 6.16
N ALA A 254 -8.83 8.94 7.44
CA ALA A 254 -9.27 9.77 8.55
C ALA A 254 -8.49 11.09 8.63
N GLY A 255 -9.22 12.20 8.79
CA GLY A 255 -8.65 13.54 8.90
C GLY A 255 -8.39 14.19 7.54
N THR A 256 -7.81 15.39 7.54
CA THR A 256 -7.45 16.07 6.28
C THR A 256 -6.32 15.30 5.60
N PRO A 257 -6.53 14.78 4.38
CA PRO A 257 -5.50 13.99 3.69
C PRO A 257 -4.36 14.87 3.16
N ASP A 258 -3.22 14.25 2.87
CA ASP A 258 -2.10 14.89 2.19
C ASP A 258 -2.37 15.02 0.68
N TYR A 259 -3.24 15.98 0.31
CA TYR A 259 -3.58 16.23 -1.10
C TYR A 259 -2.41 16.84 -1.91
N ILE A 260 -1.46 17.50 -1.27
CA ILE A 260 -0.24 17.97 -1.92
C ILE A 260 0.69 16.78 -2.24
N GLY A 261 0.90 15.90 -1.26
CA GLY A 261 1.71 14.69 -1.45
C GLY A 261 1.12 13.75 -2.49
N SER A 262 -0.19 13.53 -2.49
CA SER A 262 -0.85 12.66 -3.48
C SER A 262 -0.72 13.21 -4.90
N THR A 263 -0.91 14.52 -5.11
CA THR A 263 -0.75 15.13 -6.43
C THR A 263 0.70 15.11 -6.91
N ALA A 264 1.66 15.25 -6.00
CA ALA A 264 3.07 15.13 -6.30
C ALA A 264 3.50 13.67 -6.60
N LEU A 265 2.90 12.68 -5.90
CA LEU A 265 3.06 11.27 -6.22
C LEU A 265 2.55 10.97 -7.64
N ALA A 266 1.36 11.48 -7.99
CA ALA A 266 0.82 11.30 -9.33
C ALA A 266 1.75 11.86 -10.43
N GLU A 267 2.41 13.01 -10.19
CA GLU A 267 3.40 13.54 -11.12
C GLU A 267 4.64 12.63 -11.24
N ALA A 268 5.08 12.04 -10.12
CA ALA A 268 6.16 11.05 -10.14
C ALA A 268 5.78 9.81 -10.98
N LEU A 269 4.57 9.28 -10.80
CA LEU A 269 4.07 8.13 -11.57
C LEU A 269 3.92 8.45 -13.06
N ARG A 270 3.42 9.63 -13.40
CA ARG A 270 3.37 10.11 -14.80
C ARG A 270 4.77 10.23 -15.41
N TYR A 271 5.74 10.72 -14.63
CA TYR A 271 7.14 10.80 -15.06
C TYR A 271 7.69 9.41 -15.39
N VAL A 272 7.52 8.45 -14.48
CA VAL A 272 7.96 7.06 -14.67
C VAL A 272 7.23 6.42 -15.87
N GLY A 273 5.93 6.63 -15.99
CA GLY A 273 5.12 6.14 -17.11
C GLY A 273 5.60 6.67 -18.48
N ARG A 274 6.05 7.95 -18.54
CA ARG A 274 6.65 8.51 -19.77
C ARG A 274 7.99 7.89 -20.13
N LEU A 275 8.77 7.44 -19.15
CA LEU A 275 10.02 6.70 -19.40
C LEU A 275 9.74 5.26 -19.86
N GLY A 276 8.62 4.70 -19.40
CA GLY A 276 8.26 3.29 -19.60
C GLY A 276 8.94 2.38 -18.59
N MET A 277 8.16 1.55 -17.90
CA MET A 277 8.70 0.62 -16.89
C MET A 277 9.67 -0.39 -17.51
N ASP A 278 9.43 -0.83 -18.73
CA ASP A 278 10.31 -1.75 -19.46
C ASP A 278 11.71 -1.17 -19.75
N ASN A 279 11.85 0.16 -19.69
CA ASN A 279 13.14 0.85 -19.87
C ASN A 279 13.85 1.11 -18.52
N ILE A 280 13.17 0.86 -17.41
CA ILE A 280 13.68 1.08 -16.03
C ILE A 280 14.12 -0.25 -15.42
N ALA A 281 13.48 -1.35 -15.81
CA ALA A 281 13.71 -2.71 -15.33
C ALA A 281 15.13 -3.24 -15.65
#